data_2be7cf0da6b4a2ab3fcf36da9d387f76
#
_entry.id   2be7cf0da6b4a2ab3fcf36da9d387f76
#
_cell.length_a   1.000
_cell.length_b   1.000
_cell.length_c   1.000
_cell.angle_alpha   90.00
_cell.angle_beta   90.00
_cell.angle_gamma   90.00
#
_symmetry.space_group_name_H-M   'P 1'
#
loop_
_entity.id
_entity.type
_entity.pdbx_description
1 polymer ?
#
loop_
_entity_poly.entity_id
_entity_poly.type
_entity_poly.pdbx_seq_one_letter_code
_entity_poly.pdbx_strand_id
1 'polypeptide(L)'
;MTIEVKNSIKPVDYVKSIAMLEKRVDEVLSGKKNELLWILEHETVYTGGTSSNTKDLLSKNIKIIKTNRGGKYTVHSPGQKVVYFVLNLNKRDKDIRKLINQIENCLINILKEYKILSYADKKNIGIWVNNRKIGAIGVRVKNTV
;
A
#
# COMPACT_ATOMS: atom_id res chain seq x y z
N MET A 1 -19.18 10.16 -6.39
CA MET A 1 -17.68 10.05 -6.21
C MET A 1 -17.27 8.83 -7.00
N THR A 2 -16.40 9.00 -8.00
CA THR A 2 -16.00 7.90 -8.89
C THR A 2 -14.54 7.52 -8.63
N ILE A 3 -14.28 6.25 -8.36
CA ILE A 3 -12.93 5.69 -8.23
C ILE A 3 -12.64 4.89 -9.48
N GLU A 4 -11.55 5.20 -10.18
CA GLU A 4 -11.05 4.40 -11.28
C GLU A 4 -10.39 3.14 -10.70
N VAL A 5 -10.76 1.97 -11.20
CA VAL A 5 -10.10 0.70 -10.86
C VAL A 5 -9.23 0.26 -12.03
N LYS A 6 -7.93 0.17 -11.79
CA LYS A 6 -6.95 -0.31 -12.77
C LYS A 6 -6.39 -1.65 -12.32
N ASN A 7 -6.32 -2.62 -13.21
CA ASN A 7 -5.70 -3.92 -12.96
C ASN A 7 -4.58 -4.18 -13.97
N SER A 8 -3.38 -4.48 -13.50
CA SER A 8 -2.24 -4.88 -14.34
C SER A 8 -2.00 -6.38 -14.20
N ILE A 9 -2.07 -7.10 -15.31
CA ILE A 9 -1.92 -8.56 -15.33
C ILE A 9 -0.45 -8.98 -15.22
N LYS A 10 0.44 -8.24 -15.90
CA LYS A 10 1.89 -8.50 -15.84
C LYS A 10 2.53 -7.71 -14.68
N PRO A 11 3.60 -8.22 -14.07
CA PRO A 11 4.37 -7.47 -13.08
C PRO A 11 4.78 -6.09 -13.61
N VAL A 12 4.69 -5.09 -12.75
CA VAL A 12 4.98 -3.69 -13.09
C VAL A 12 6.28 -3.27 -12.41
N ASP A 13 7.13 -2.55 -13.15
CA ASP A 13 8.32 -1.92 -12.58
C ASP A 13 7.95 -0.99 -11.42
N TYR A 14 8.63 -1.15 -10.29
CA TYR A 14 8.32 -0.42 -9.07
C TYR A 14 8.53 1.10 -9.23
N VAL A 15 9.67 1.51 -9.78
CA VAL A 15 10.02 2.93 -9.92
C VAL A 15 9.04 3.66 -10.84
N LYS A 16 8.69 3.03 -11.96
CA LYS A 16 7.70 3.56 -12.91
C LYS A 16 6.32 3.66 -12.27
N SER A 17 5.94 2.67 -11.45
CA SER A 17 4.64 2.69 -10.77
C SER A 17 4.55 3.84 -9.77
N ILE A 18 5.60 4.08 -8.99
CA ILE A 18 5.64 5.19 -8.03
C ILE A 18 5.56 6.55 -8.73
N ALA A 19 6.31 6.75 -9.82
CA ALA A 19 6.25 7.98 -10.61
C ALA A 19 4.82 8.24 -11.16
N MET A 20 4.15 7.19 -11.64
CA MET A 20 2.77 7.30 -12.11
C MET A 20 1.80 7.63 -10.97
N LEU A 21 1.98 7.02 -9.79
CA LEU A 21 1.14 7.29 -8.62
C LEU A 21 1.31 8.73 -8.11
N GLU A 22 2.54 9.26 -8.07
CA GLU A 22 2.81 10.64 -7.69
C GLU A 22 2.13 11.63 -8.65
N LYS A 23 2.23 11.39 -9.96
CA LYS A 23 1.49 12.17 -10.95
C LYS A 23 -0.02 12.08 -10.73
N ARG A 24 -0.56 10.88 -10.46
CA ARG A 24 -1.99 10.70 -10.18
C ARG A 24 -2.43 11.46 -8.95
N VAL A 25 -1.62 11.53 -7.89
CA VAL A 25 -1.92 12.33 -6.70
C VAL A 25 -2.12 13.81 -7.08
N ASP A 26 -1.24 14.38 -7.89
CA ASP A 26 -1.35 15.78 -8.35
C ASP A 26 -2.59 16.00 -9.24
N GLU A 27 -2.89 15.04 -10.12
CA GLU A 27 -4.07 15.07 -10.99
C GLU A 27 -5.38 14.97 -10.19
N VAL A 28 -5.42 14.17 -9.12
CA VAL A 28 -6.58 14.06 -8.22
C VAL A 28 -6.75 15.31 -7.36
N LEU A 29 -5.66 15.86 -6.84
CA LEU A 29 -5.67 17.10 -6.05
C LEU A 29 -6.16 18.29 -6.87
N SER A 30 -5.74 18.38 -8.13
CA SER A 30 -6.17 19.45 -9.05
C SER A 30 -7.55 19.19 -9.69
N GLY A 31 -8.22 18.09 -9.36
CA GLY A 31 -9.53 17.74 -9.92
C GLY A 31 -9.49 17.27 -11.39
N LYS A 32 -8.30 17.07 -11.96
CA LYS A 32 -8.13 16.66 -13.37
C LYS A 32 -8.45 15.19 -13.62
N LYS A 33 -8.31 14.35 -12.60
CA LYS A 33 -8.62 12.91 -12.69
C LYS A 33 -9.35 12.39 -11.45
N ASN A 34 -10.03 11.28 -11.64
CA ASN A 34 -10.65 10.53 -10.57
C ASN A 34 -9.61 9.88 -9.65
N GLU A 35 -10.04 9.58 -8.44
CA GLU A 35 -9.30 8.72 -7.51
C GLU A 35 -8.97 7.37 -8.16
N LEU A 36 -7.93 6.69 -7.67
CA LEU A 36 -7.43 5.47 -8.26
C LEU A 36 -7.31 4.36 -7.23
N LEU A 37 -7.75 3.18 -7.59
CA LEU A 37 -7.39 1.90 -7.00
C LEU A 37 -6.64 1.11 -8.06
N TRP A 38 -5.36 0.84 -7.85
CA TRP A 38 -4.54 0.11 -8.81
C TRP A 38 -4.05 -1.21 -8.24
N ILE A 39 -4.52 -2.31 -8.81
CA ILE A 39 -4.21 -3.68 -8.44
C ILE A 39 -3.12 -4.20 -9.38
N LEU A 40 -2.04 -4.69 -8.82
CA LEU A 40 -0.90 -5.16 -9.59
C LEU A 40 -0.01 -6.13 -8.79
N GLU A 41 1.03 -6.62 -9.44
CA GLU A 41 2.20 -7.27 -8.84
C GLU A 41 3.45 -6.55 -9.31
N HIS A 42 4.53 -6.63 -8.55
CA HIS A 42 5.84 -6.14 -8.94
C HIS A 42 6.79 -7.28 -9.28
N GLU A 43 7.79 -7.00 -10.10
CA GLU A 43 9.01 -7.79 -10.10
C GLU A 43 9.67 -7.71 -8.73
N THR A 44 10.57 -8.65 -8.43
CA THR A 44 11.19 -8.68 -7.11
C THR A 44 11.95 -7.38 -6.81
N VAL A 45 11.52 -6.68 -5.79
CA VAL A 45 12.09 -5.41 -5.35
C VAL A 45 12.07 -5.29 -3.83
N TYR A 46 13.16 -4.80 -3.26
CA TYR A 46 13.28 -4.50 -1.83
C TYR A 46 13.17 -3.00 -1.61
N THR A 47 12.29 -2.58 -0.71
CA THR A 47 12.05 -1.17 -0.41
C THR A 47 12.24 -0.88 1.07
N GLY A 48 12.76 0.31 1.38
CA GLY A 48 12.87 0.81 2.74
C GLY A 48 11.98 2.03 2.94
N GLY A 49 11.04 1.94 3.88
CA GLY A 49 10.19 3.05 4.27
C GLY A 49 10.88 4.01 5.25
N THR A 50 10.17 5.04 5.68
CA THR A 50 10.71 6.12 6.54
C THR A 50 11.20 5.66 7.92
N SER A 51 10.70 4.51 8.41
CA SER A 51 11.10 3.91 9.69
C SER A 51 12.10 2.75 9.53
N SER A 52 12.68 2.57 8.33
CA SER A 52 13.66 1.52 8.09
C SER A 52 15.01 1.84 8.75
N ASN A 53 15.62 0.83 9.38
CA ASN A 53 16.93 0.93 10.01
C ASN A 53 17.86 -0.14 9.43
N THR A 54 19.09 0.23 9.07
CA THR A 54 20.08 -0.70 8.52
C THR A 54 20.37 -1.89 9.43
N LYS A 55 20.17 -1.74 10.74
CA LYS A 55 20.28 -2.85 11.71
C LYS A 55 19.23 -3.94 11.52
N ASP A 56 18.11 -3.63 10.87
CA ASP A 56 17.05 -4.59 10.57
C ASP A 56 17.35 -5.45 9.32
N LEU A 57 18.44 -5.16 8.58
CA LEU A 57 18.83 -5.89 7.40
C LEU A 57 19.70 -7.11 7.77
N LEU A 58 19.23 -8.30 7.42
CA LEU A 58 19.98 -9.55 7.60
C LEU A 58 21.10 -9.74 6.56
N SER A 59 20.96 -9.12 5.40
CA SER A 59 21.94 -9.14 4.33
C SER A 59 22.29 -7.73 3.86
N LYS A 60 23.57 -7.42 3.72
CA LYS A 60 24.06 -6.12 3.24
C LYS A 60 24.15 -6.02 1.72
N ASN A 61 24.01 -7.14 1.01
CA ASN A 61 24.22 -7.22 -0.45
C ASN A 61 22.93 -7.05 -1.26
N ILE A 62 21.87 -6.55 -0.63
CA ILE A 62 20.58 -6.37 -1.28
C ILE A 62 20.42 -4.89 -1.67
N LYS A 63 20.12 -4.65 -2.95
CA LYS A 63 19.78 -3.30 -3.42
C LYS A 63 18.42 -2.87 -2.84
N ILE A 64 18.43 -1.86 -2.00
CA ILE A 64 17.23 -1.29 -1.38
C ILE A 64 16.85 0.01 -2.08
N ILE A 65 15.59 0.13 -2.49
CA ILE A 65 15.01 1.38 -2.96
C ILE A 65 14.42 2.12 -1.74
N LYS A 66 14.98 3.27 -1.40
CA LYS A 66 14.43 4.14 -0.35
C LYS A 66 13.13 4.78 -0.83
N THR A 67 12.14 4.82 0.04
CA THR A 67 10.82 5.36 -0.24
C THR A 67 10.37 6.28 0.89
N ASN A 68 9.37 7.09 0.62
CA ASN A 68 8.75 8.00 1.58
C ASN A 68 7.41 7.48 2.14
N ARG A 69 7.09 6.20 1.93
CA ARG A 69 5.97 5.55 2.63
C ARG A 69 6.32 5.28 4.09
N GLY A 70 5.32 5.17 4.93
CA GLY A 70 5.50 4.70 6.30
C GLY A 70 5.99 3.24 6.37
N GLY A 71 6.50 2.84 7.53
CA GLY A 71 6.94 1.48 7.82
C GLY A 71 8.41 1.22 7.52
N LYS A 72 8.81 -0.04 7.72
CA LYS A 72 10.19 -0.52 7.63
C LYS A 72 10.50 -1.09 6.23
N TYR A 73 11.34 -2.12 6.16
CA TYR A 73 11.66 -2.82 4.91
C TYR A 73 10.50 -3.69 4.45
N THR A 74 10.33 -3.78 3.14
CA THR A 74 9.35 -4.64 2.49
C THR A 74 9.95 -5.21 1.22
N VAL A 75 9.66 -6.48 0.94
CA VAL A 75 9.89 -7.09 -0.36
C VAL A 75 8.57 -7.17 -1.11
N HIS A 76 8.60 -6.83 -2.38
CA HIS A 76 7.54 -7.15 -3.33
C HIS A 76 8.08 -8.12 -4.36
N SER A 77 7.28 -9.09 -4.77
CA SER A 77 7.66 -10.10 -5.75
C SER A 77 6.42 -10.65 -6.46
N PRO A 78 6.59 -11.32 -7.62
CA PRO A 78 5.49 -12.05 -8.25
C PRO A 78 4.80 -13.00 -7.27
N GLY A 79 3.47 -13.07 -7.36
CA GLY A 79 2.61 -13.79 -6.41
C GLY A 79 2.14 -12.95 -5.23
N GLN A 80 2.72 -11.76 -4.98
CA GLN A 80 2.22 -10.82 -3.98
C GLN A 80 1.32 -9.77 -4.65
N LYS A 81 0.04 -9.78 -4.29
CA LYS A 81 -0.90 -8.76 -4.75
C LYS A 81 -0.64 -7.44 -4.03
N VAL A 82 -0.42 -6.38 -4.79
CA VAL A 82 -0.26 -5.01 -4.30
C VAL A 82 -1.44 -4.18 -4.76
N VAL A 83 -2.01 -3.40 -3.85
CA VAL A 83 -3.11 -2.49 -4.14
C VAL A 83 -2.69 -1.08 -3.75
N TYR A 84 -2.52 -0.22 -4.74
CA TYR A 84 -2.26 1.19 -4.51
C TYR A 84 -3.55 2.00 -4.49
N PHE A 85 -3.66 2.89 -3.51
CA PHE A 85 -4.77 3.81 -3.35
C PHE A 85 -4.29 5.24 -3.59
N VAL A 86 -4.97 5.97 -4.47
CA VAL A 86 -4.85 7.42 -4.57
C VAL A 86 -6.20 8.02 -4.27
N LEU A 87 -6.38 8.46 -3.04
CA LEU A 87 -7.65 8.91 -2.49
C LEU A 87 -7.53 10.32 -1.93
N ASN A 88 -8.59 11.12 -2.11
CA ASN A 88 -8.68 12.45 -1.54
C ASN A 88 -9.35 12.40 -0.17
N LEU A 89 -8.56 12.58 0.89
CA LEU A 89 -9.05 12.55 2.27
C LEU A 89 -10.01 13.71 2.60
N ASN A 90 -9.99 14.83 1.88
CA ASN A 90 -10.94 15.90 2.06
C ASN A 90 -12.38 15.45 1.78
N LYS A 91 -12.55 14.39 1.01
CA LYS A 91 -13.85 13.76 0.72
C LYS A 91 -14.23 12.67 1.72
N ARG A 92 -13.43 12.44 2.78
CA ARG A 92 -13.54 11.32 3.75
C ARG A 92 -13.23 11.75 5.18
N ASP A 93 -13.84 12.80 5.65
CA ASP A 93 -13.70 13.31 7.05
C ASP A 93 -12.25 13.60 7.49
N LYS A 94 -11.28 13.54 6.58
CA LYS A 94 -9.84 13.68 6.82
C LYS A 94 -9.27 12.69 7.86
N ASP A 95 -9.97 11.58 8.10
CA ASP A 95 -9.61 10.58 9.11
C ASP A 95 -8.89 9.39 8.48
N ILE A 96 -7.55 9.41 8.57
CA ILE A 96 -6.70 8.35 8.05
C ILE A 96 -6.85 7.03 8.83
N ARG A 97 -7.17 7.09 10.13
CA ARG A 97 -7.36 5.88 10.95
C ARG A 97 -8.63 5.16 10.54
N LYS A 98 -9.70 5.93 10.32
CA LYS A 98 -10.97 5.40 9.80
C LYS A 98 -10.78 4.73 8.44
N LEU A 99 -9.99 5.36 7.55
CA LEU A 99 -9.68 4.78 6.24
C LEU A 99 -8.90 3.47 6.36
N ILE A 100 -7.87 3.42 7.21
CA ILE A 100 -7.10 2.19 7.46
C ILE A 100 -8.01 1.09 7.98
N ASN A 101 -8.85 1.36 8.97
CA ASN A 101 -9.80 0.39 9.49
C ASN A 101 -10.77 -0.14 8.41
N GLN A 102 -11.23 0.73 7.51
CA GLN A 102 -12.08 0.32 6.39
C GLN A 102 -11.35 -0.62 5.42
N ILE A 103 -10.08 -0.35 5.12
CA ILE A 103 -9.23 -1.21 4.29
C ILE A 103 -9.02 -2.56 4.98
N GLU A 104 -8.69 -2.56 6.26
CA GLU A 104 -8.51 -3.79 7.06
C GLU A 104 -9.77 -4.64 7.06
N ASN A 105 -10.94 -4.06 7.34
CA ASN A 105 -12.21 -4.77 7.33
C ASN A 105 -12.55 -5.34 5.94
N CYS A 106 -12.28 -4.58 4.88
CA CYS A 106 -12.48 -5.05 3.51
C CYS A 106 -11.61 -6.30 3.22
N LEU A 107 -10.33 -6.26 3.57
CA LEU A 107 -9.41 -7.39 3.38
C LEU A 107 -9.80 -8.61 4.22
N ILE A 108 -10.21 -8.41 5.47
CA ILE A 108 -10.70 -9.48 6.34
C ILE A 108 -11.93 -10.14 5.73
N ASN A 109 -12.87 -9.36 5.20
CA ASN A 109 -14.07 -9.91 4.55
C ASN A 109 -13.72 -10.69 3.29
N ILE A 110 -12.79 -10.19 2.46
CA ILE A 110 -12.31 -10.91 1.26
C ILE A 110 -11.67 -12.25 1.68
N LEU A 111 -10.80 -12.25 2.68
CA LEU A 111 -10.13 -13.48 3.15
C LEU A 111 -11.12 -14.49 3.74
N LYS A 112 -12.19 -14.01 4.36
CA LYS A 112 -13.27 -14.87 4.86
C LYS A 112 -13.96 -15.65 3.74
N GLU A 113 -14.14 -15.05 2.55
CA GLU A 113 -14.68 -15.77 1.38
C GLU A 113 -13.78 -16.94 0.95
N TYR A 114 -12.47 -16.82 1.19
CA TYR A 114 -11.50 -17.91 0.99
C TYR A 114 -11.36 -18.85 2.21
N LYS A 115 -12.25 -18.72 3.22
CA LYS A 115 -12.22 -19.51 4.48
C LYS A 115 -10.94 -19.29 5.30
N ILE A 116 -10.32 -18.12 5.16
CA ILE A 116 -9.14 -17.70 5.91
C ILE A 116 -9.59 -16.80 7.06
N LEU A 117 -9.43 -17.27 8.29
CA LEU A 117 -9.69 -16.46 9.47
C LEU A 117 -8.53 -15.51 9.72
N SER A 118 -8.79 -14.24 9.54
CA SER A 118 -7.80 -13.17 9.70
C SER A 118 -8.29 -12.07 10.63
N TYR A 119 -7.37 -11.28 11.15
CA TYR A 119 -7.67 -10.16 12.06
C TYR A 119 -6.71 -8.99 11.84
N ALA A 120 -7.14 -7.80 12.26
CA ALA A 120 -6.32 -6.60 12.32
C ALA A 120 -5.75 -6.41 13.73
N ASP A 121 -4.49 -5.99 13.84
CA ASP A 121 -3.84 -5.68 15.12
C ASP A 121 -3.62 -4.17 15.23
N LYS A 122 -4.17 -3.53 16.26
CA LYS A 122 -4.05 -2.09 16.51
C LYS A 122 -2.62 -1.63 16.82
N LYS A 123 -1.78 -2.52 17.35
CA LYS A 123 -0.37 -2.22 17.67
C LYS A 123 0.56 -2.45 16.49
N ASN A 124 0.23 -3.46 15.66
CA ASN A 124 1.03 -3.86 14.50
C ASN A 124 0.16 -3.83 13.24
N ILE A 125 -0.10 -2.64 12.71
CA ILE A 125 -0.99 -2.41 11.56
C ILE A 125 -0.73 -3.42 10.45
N GLY A 126 -1.80 -4.05 9.96
CA GLY A 126 -1.78 -5.06 8.92
C GLY A 126 -2.77 -6.18 9.17
N ILE A 127 -2.80 -7.15 8.28
CA ILE A 127 -3.67 -8.32 8.36
C ILE A 127 -2.88 -9.53 8.82
N TRP A 128 -3.40 -10.22 9.80
CA TRP A 128 -2.74 -11.32 10.49
C TRP A 128 -3.55 -12.61 10.44
N VAL A 129 -2.83 -13.73 10.31
CA VAL A 129 -3.37 -15.10 10.41
C VAL A 129 -2.39 -15.91 11.25
N ASN A 130 -2.88 -16.58 12.29
CA ASN A 130 -2.06 -17.43 13.18
C ASN A 130 -0.76 -16.72 13.64
N ASN A 131 -0.87 -15.47 14.10
CA ASN A 131 0.25 -14.63 14.54
C ASN A 131 1.31 -14.32 13.46
N ARG A 132 0.97 -14.53 12.18
CA ARG A 132 1.81 -14.16 11.05
C ARG A 132 1.14 -13.06 10.23
N LYS A 133 1.90 -12.02 9.88
CA LYS A 133 1.40 -10.94 9.04
C LYS A 133 1.34 -11.40 7.59
N ILE A 134 0.15 -11.43 7.01
CA ILE A 134 -0.09 -11.78 5.61
C ILE A 134 -0.41 -10.57 4.74
N GLY A 135 -0.80 -9.46 5.34
CA GLY A 135 -1.06 -8.19 4.65
C GLY A 135 -0.40 -7.03 5.37
N ALA A 136 0.40 -6.24 4.67
CA ALA A 136 0.99 -5.02 5.17
C ALA A 136 0.28 -3.79 4.61
N ILE A 137 0.11 -2.75 5.42
CA ILE A 137 -0.50 -1.48 5.04
C ILE A 137 0.51 -0.38 5.30
N GLY A 138 0.87 0.36 4.26
CA GLY A 138 1.72 1.53 4.35
C GLY A 138 1.09 2.68 3.59
N VAL A 139 0.87 3.80 4.27
CA VAL A 139 0.23 4.98 3.68
C VAL A 139 1.14 6.19 3.79
N ARG A 140 0.95 7.12 2.86
CA ARG A 140 1.55 8.45 2.89
C ARG A 140 0.45 9.47 2.63
N VAL A 141 0.42 10.50 3.44
CA VAL A 141 -0.48 11.65 3.24
C VAL A 141 0.33 12.77 2.59
N LYS A 142 -0.14 13.29 1.47
CA LYS A 142 0.38 14.53 0.86
C LYS A 142 -0.51 15.67 1.33
N ASN A 143 0.05 16.55 2.18
CA ASN A 143 -0.63 17.77 2.59
C ASN A 143 -0.55 18.79 1.44
N THR A 144 -1.66 19.38 1.08
CA THR A 144 -1.69 20.65 0.35
C THR A 144 -1.65 21.76 1.38
N VAL A 145 -0.59 22.52 1.38
CA VAL A 145 -0.53 23.79 2.11
C VAL A 145 -1.47 24.78 1.44
#